data_7bcf51a8b369258dfb10f683a5f11201
#
_entry.id   7bcf51a8b369258dfb10f683a5f11201
#
_cell.length_a   1.000
_cell.length_b   1.000
_cell.length_c   1.000
_cell.angle_alpha   90.00
_cell.angle_beta   90.00
_cell.angle_gamma   90.00
#
_symmetry.space_group_name_H-M   'P 1'
#
loop_
_entity.id
_entity.type
_entity.pdbx_description
1 polymer ?
#
loop_
_entity_poly.entity_id
_entity_poly.type
_entity_poly.pdbx_seq_one_letter_code
_entity_poly.pdbx_strand_id
1 'polypeptide(L)'
;TTPQDIALLDAKKGIKMFEKVGVPILGIVENMAAHVCSNCGHVEHIFGADGGKKMAAEYGMDYLGALPLNMSIRLQADSGKPTVVADPDGEVAAIYKKVARDVAVKIAQQAKDFSSKFPTISISKNT
;
A
#
# COMPACT_ATOMS: atom_id res chain seq x y z
N THR A 1 -1.32 -2.57 6.13
CA THR A 1 -1.30 -3.39 7.35
C THR A 1 0.07 -3.40 8.02
N THR A 2 0.17 -3.98 9.21
CA THR A 2 1.43 -4.39 9.83
C THR A 2 1.51 -5.93 9.86
N PRO A 3 2.67 -6.56 10.15
CA PRO A 3 2.79 -8.03 10.12
C PRO A 3 2.03 -8.77 11.21
N GLN A 4 1.54 -8.10 12.25
CA GLN A 4 0.85 -8.72 13.38
C GLN A 4 -0.48 -9.36 12.97
N ASP A 5 -0.80 -10.52 13.54
CA ASP A 5 -2.05 -11.24 13.26
C ASP A 5 -3.31 -10.40 13.50
N ILE A 6 -3.33 -9.61 14.58
CA ILE A 6 -4.49 -8.75 14.88
C ILE A 6 -4.70 -7.67 13.80
N ALA A 7 -3.63 -7.07 13.29
CA ALA A 7 -3.70 -6.08 12.23
C ALA A 7 -4.08 -6.72 10.88
N LEU A 8 -3.60 -7.94 10.62
CA LEU A 8 -3.95 -8.70 9.42
C LEU A 8 -5.43 -9.08 9.42
N LEU A 9 -6.02 -9.42 10.58
CA LEU A 9 -7.46 -9.68 10.70
C LEU A 9 -8.29 -8.44 10.32
N ASP A 10 -7.89 -7.25 10.75
CA ASP A 10 -8.60 -6.02 10.39
C ASP A 10 -8.40 -5.64 8.93
N ALA A 11 -7.19 -5.84 8.39
CA ALA A 11 -6.95 -5.65 6.96
C ALA A 11 -7.79 -6.59 6.10
N LYS A 12 -7.97 -7.86 6.50
CA LYS A 12 -8.87 -8.81 5.82
C LYS A 12 -10.33 -8.34 5.81
N LYS A 13 -10.81 -7.78 6.92
CA LYS A 13 -12.14 -7.16 6.98
C LYS A 13 -12.24 -5.96 6.03
N GLY A 14 -11.20 -5.11 5.98
CA GLY A 14 -11.11 -4.00 5.05
C GLY A 14 -11.18 -4.44 3.59
N ILE A 15 -10.44 -5.49 3.20
CA ILE A 15 -10.50 -6.09 1.86
C ILE A 15 -11.94 -6.47 1.52
N LYS A 16 -12.59 -7.24 2.39
CA LYS A 16 -13.98 -7.69 2.17
C LYS A 16 -14.98 -6.53 2.08
N MET A 17 -14.76 -5.48 2.86
CA MET A 17 -15.58 -4.27 2.78
C MET A 17 -15.44 -3.58 1.42
N PHE A 18 -14.22 -3.35 0.95
CA PHE A 18 -13.97 -2.71 -0.34
C PHE A 18 -14.48 -3.53 -1.51
N GLU A 19 -14.31 -4.86 -1.49
CA GLU A 19 -14.90 -5.76 -2.47
C GLU A 19 -16.43 -5.61 -2.54
N LYS A 20 -17.09 -5.58 -1.37
CA LYS A 20 -18.55 -5.47 -1.27
C LYS A 20 -19.09 -4.15 -1.84
N VAL A 21 -18.38 -3.07 -1.73
CA VAL A 21 -18.79 -1.76 -2.25
C VAL A 21 -18.20 -1.44 -3.64
N GLY A 22 -17.52 -2.40 -4.26
CA GLY A 22 -17.00 -2.28 -5.62
C GLY A 22 -15.82 -1.31 -5.75
N VAL A 23 -15.07 -1.08 -4.67
CA VAL A 23 -13.84 -0.27 -4.71
C VAL A 23 -12.66 -1.16 -5.03
N PRO A 24 -11.94 -0.92 -6.13
CA PRO A 24 -10.79 -1.74 -6.51
C PRO A 24 -9.63 -1.55 -5.52
N ILE A 25 -8.98 -2.67 -5.18
CA ILE A 25 -7.80 -2.69 -4.31
C ILE A 25 -6.56 -2.82 -5.19
N LEU A 26 -5.64 -1.87 -5.09
CA LEU A 26 -4.42 -1.83 -5.89
C LEU A 26 -3.36 -2.84 -5.40
N GLY A 27 -3.36 -3.13 -4.12
CA GLY A 27 -2.42 -4.06 -3.50
C GLY A 27 -2.28 -3.83 -2.00
N ILE A 28 -1.30 -4.51 -1.42
CA ILE A 28 -0.99 -4.49 0.02
C ILE A 28 0.35 -3.81 0.26
N VAL A 29 0.39 -2.87 1.20
CA VAL A 29 1.61 -2.30 1.78
C VAL A 29 1.75 -2.83 3.20
N GLU A 30 2.92 -3.38 3.54
CA GLU A 30 3.25 -3.80 4.89
C GLU A 30 4.03 -2.69 5.59
N ASN A 31 3.45 -2.09 6.62
CA ASN A 31 4.13 -1.08 7.43
C ASN A 31 4.76 -1.72 8.66
N MET A 32 5.81 -1.12 9.20
CA MET A 32 6.54 -1.61 10.37
C MET A 32 7.09 -3.03 10.17
N ALA A 33 7.51 -3.34 8.95
CA ALA A 33 7.91 -4.69 8.55
C ALA A 33 9.20 -5.16 9.23
N ALA A 34 10.15 -4.26 9.43
CA ALA A 34 11.40 -4.56 10.13
C ALA A 34 11.94 -3.30 10.80
N HIS A 35 12.63 -3.50 11.92
CA HIS A 35 13.40 -2.47 12.61
C HIS A 35 14.89 -2.71 12.40
N VAL A 36 15.61 -1.66 12.00
CA VAL A 36 17.08 -1.69 11.93
C VAL A 36 17.62 -0.90 13.11
N CYS A 37 18.37 -1.58 14.00
CA CYS A 37 18.97 -0.93 15.16
C CYS A 37 19.96 0.13 14.72
N SER A 38 19.77 1.38 15.14
CA SER A 38 20.64 2.51 14.79
C SER A 38 22.04 2.41 15.38
N ASN A 39 22.24 1.56 16.39
CA ASN A 39 23.54 1.38 17.06
C ASN A 39 24.40 0.29 16.40
N CYS A 40 23.80 -0.86 16.02
CA CYS A 40 24.56 -2.03 15.56
C CYS A 40 24.11 -2.57 14.19
N GLY A 41 23.07 -1.98 13.57
CA GLY A 41 22.54 -2.42 12.29
C GLY A 41 21.78 -3.76 12.31
N HIS A 42 21.59 -4.36 13.51
CA HIS A 42 20.80 -5.59 13.63
C HIS A 42 19.37 -5.38 13.17
N VAL A 43 18.85 -6.33 12.36
CA VAL A 43 17.50 -6.28 11.82
C VAL A 43 16.58 -7.17 12.65
N GLU A 44 15.51 -6.59 13.15
CA GLU A 44 14.51 -7.28 13.96
C GLU A 44 13.12 -7.15 13.36
N HIS A 45 12.37 -8.25 13.31
CA HIS A 45 10.97 -8.30 12.93
C HIS A 45 10.08 -8.24 14.17
N ILE A 46 10.03 -7.07 14.83
CA ILE A 46 9.36 -6.86 16.11
C ILE A 46 7.89 -7.31 16.08
N PHE A 47 7.22 -7.07 14.96
CA PHE A 47 5.80 -7.38 14.78
C PHE A 47 5.53 -8.63 13.95
N GLY A 48 6.54 -9.45 13.68
CA GLY A 48 6.45 -10.60 12.80
C GLY A 48 6.97 -10.31 11.39
N ALA A 49 7.06 -11.33 10.56
CA ALA A 49 7.65 -11.25 9.23
C ALA A 49 6.66 -11.68 8.13
N ASP A 50 6.67 -10.93 7.03
CA ASP A 50 5.96 -11.26 5.78
C ASP A 50 4.42 -11.42 5.92
N GLY A 51 3.79 -10.89 6.96
CA GLY A 51 2.35 -11.02 7.15
C GLY A 51 1.55 -10.41 6.01
N GLY A 52 1.89 -9.18 5.60
CA GLY A 52 1.24 -8.50 4.47
C GLY A 52 1.53 -9.17 3.14
N LYS A 53 2.74 -9.70 2.95
CA LYS A 53 3.13 -10.43 1.74
C LYS A 53 2.36 -11.75 1.59
N LYS A 54 2.23 -12.51 2.69
CA LYS A 54 1.43 -13.74 2.72
C LYS A 54 -0.05 -13.45 2.44
N MET A 55 -0.58 -12.38 3.05
CA MET A 55 -1.96 -11.95 2.81
C MET A 55 -2.17 -11.53 1.36
N ALA A 56 -1.25 -10.81 0.74
CA ALA A 56 -1.33 -10.45 -0.68
C ALA A 56 -1.42 -11.71 -1.56
N ALA A 57 -0.59 -12.72 -1.29
CA ALA A 57 -0.62 -14.00 -1.99
C ALA A 57 -1.94 -14.75 -1.78
N GLU A 58 -2.44 -14.80 -0.52
CA GLU A 58 -3.72 -15.46 -0.16
C GLU A 58 -4.91 -14.88 -0.91
N TYR A 59 -4.93 -13.55 -1.10
CA TYR A 59 -6.04 -12.85 -1.76
C TYR A 59 -5.79 -12.58 -3.25
N GLY A 60 -4.70 -13.07 -3.82
CA GLY A 60 -4.36 -12.83 -5.24
C GLY A 60 -4.10 -11.35 -5.54
N MET A 61 -3.59 -10.60 -4.59
CA MET A 61 -3.30 -9.17 -4.69
C MET A 61 -1.81 -8.91 -4.85
N ASP A 62 -1.47 -7.74 -5.38
CA ASP A 62 -0.08 -7.33 -5.46
C ASP A 62 0.47 -6.90 -4.10
N TYR A 63 1.70 -7.30 -3.82
CA TYR A 63 2.48 -6.77 -2.70
C TYR A 63 3.27 -5.56 -3.17
N LEU A 64 2.89 -4.37 -2.71
CA LEU A 64 3.45 -3.09 -3.17
C LEU A 64 4.74 -2.70 -2.45
N GLY A 65 5.02 -3.32 -1.30
CA GLY A 65 6.27 -3.11 -0.59
C GLY A 65 6.14 -3.11 0.93
N ALA A 66 7.31 -3.03 1.57
CA ALA A 66 7.46 -2.97 3.02
C ALA A 66 8.05 -1.62 3.44
N LEU A 67 7.45 -1.00 4.45
CA LEU A 67 7.96 0.20 5.09
C LEU A 67 8.59 -0.18 6.42
N PRO A 68 9.77 0.36 6.78
CA PRO A 68 10.45 0.02 8.01
C PRO A 68 9.79 0.65 9.23
N LEU A 69 9.99 0.02 10.38
CA LEU A 69 9.78 0.65 11.68
C LEU A 69 11.03 1.48 11.99
N ASN A 70 10.94 2.78 11.82
CA ASN A 70 12.06 3.70 11.99
C ASN A 70 11.64 4.95 12.76
N MET A 71 12.44 5.32 13.76
CA MET A 71 12.17 6.48 14.61
C MET A 71 12.14 7.79 13.82
N SER A 72 12.95 7.92 12.78
CA SER A 72 12.98 9.14 11.94
C SER A 72 11.64 9.37 11.23
N ILE A 73 10.95 8.31 10.80
CA ILE A 73 9.63 8.41 10.17
C ILE A 73 8.65 9.08 11.13
N ARG A 74 8.60 8.61 12.40
CA ARG A 74 7.72 9.19 13.43
C ARG A 74 8.07 10.66 13.70
N LEU A 75 9.33 10.94 14.01
CA LEU A 75 9.78 12.30 14.36
C LEU A 75 9.52 13.30 13.23
N GLN A 76 9.77 12.90 11.99
CA GLN A 76 9.56 13.73 10.81
C GLN A 76 8.07 13.96 10.56
N ALA A 77 7.25 12.92 10.66
CA ALA A 77 5.79 13.03 10.53
C ALA A 77 5.19 13.93 11.62
N ASP A 78 5.57 13.74 12.90
CA ASP A 78 5.10 14.54 14.02
C ASP A 78 5.49 16.02 13.88
N SER A 79 6.62 16.32 13.24
CA SER A 79 7.07 17.69 12.96
C SER A 79 6.39 18.35 11.74
N GLY A 80 5.51 17.64 11.04
CA GLY A 80 4.86 18.11 9.82
C GLY A 80 5.75 18.10 8.57
N LYS A 81 6.92 17.45 8.63
CA LYS A 81 7.84 17.26 7.50
C LYS A 81 8.05 15.76 7.24
N PRO A 82 7.15 15.11 6.49
CA PRO A 82 7.26 13.67 6.23
C PRO A 82 8.59 13.32 5.55
N THR A 83 9.01 12.07 5.70
CA THR A 83 10.34 11.59 5.29
C THR A 83 10.75 11.99 3.88
N VAL A 84 9.83 11.92 2.92
CA VAL A 84 10.11 12.28 1.52
C VAL A 84 10.40 13.78 1.31
N VAL A 85 10.05 14.63 2.29
CA VAL A 85 10.34 16.07 2.30
C VAL A 85 11.57 16.37 3.17
N ALA A 86 11.67 15.70 4.33
CA ALA A 86 12.74 15.94 5.29
C ALA A 86 14.11 15.39 4.83
N ASP A 87 14.09 14.22 4.18
CA ASP A 87 15.28 13.53 3.68
C ASP A 87 14.96 12.88 2.31
N PRO A 88 14.83 13.70 1.25
CA PRO A 88 14.35 13.23 -0.05
C PRO A 88 15.27 12.23 -0.74
N ASP A 89 16.56 12.21 -0.41
CA ASP A 89 17.54 11.31 -1.01
C ASP A 89 17.93 10.13 -0.10
N GLY A 90 17.30 10.03 1.08
CA GLY A 90 17.51 8.96 2.02
C GLY A 90 16.89 7.63 1.60
N GLU A 91 17.40 6.53 2.16
CA GLU A 91 16.94 5.17 1.86
C GLU A 91 15.44 4.97 2.15
N VAL A 92 14.95 5.52 3.26
CA VAL A 92 13.53 5.43 3.63
C VAL A 92 12.66 6.17 2.61
N ALA A 93 13.06 7.37 2.18
CA ALA A 93 12.37 8.12 1.14
C ALA A 93 12.32 7.35 -0.19
N ALA A 94 13.40 6.65 -0.53
CA ALA A 94 13.45 5.81 -1.73
C ALA A 94 12.40 4.69 -1.71
N ILE A 95 12.18 4.07 -0.55
CA ILE A 95 11.13 3.03 -0.37
C ILE A 95 9.74 3.64 -0.60
N TYR A 96 9.42 4.78 0.03
CA TYR A 96 8.14 5.47 -0.18
C TYR A 96 7.92 5.85 -1.64
N LYS A 97 8.96 6.40 -2.29
CA LYS A 97 8.91 6.77 -3.72
C LYS A 97 8.68 5.55 -4.62
N LYS A 98 9.26 4.39 -4.27
CA LYS A 98 9.03 3.14 -5.01
C LYS A 98 7.57 2.72 -4.91
N VAL A 99 7.02 2.65 -3.69
CA VAL A 99 5.60 2.31 -3.48
C VAL A 99 4.69 3.27 -4.25
N ALA A 100 4.96 4.57 -4.20
CA ALA A 100 4.19 5.58 -4.91
C ALA A 100 4.21 5.38 -6.43
N ARG A 101 5.37 5.03 -7.01
CA ARG A 101 5.49 4.72 -8.44
C ARG A 101 4.70 3.46 -8.81
N ASP A 102 4.78 2.41 -8.01
CA ASP A 102 4.05 1.16 -8.25
C ASP A 102 2.53 1.41 -8.21
N VAL A 103 2.04 2.22 -7.26
CA VAL A 103 0.65 2.67 -7.20
C VAL A 103 0.26 3.47 -8.45
N ALA A 104 1.09 4.42 -8.88
CA ALA A 104 0.82 5.23 -10.06
C ALA A 104 0.70 4.38 -11.34
N VAL A 105 1.57 3.37 -11.50
CA VAL A 105 1.50 2.42 -12.62
C VAL A 105 0.19 1.65 -12.59
N LYS A 106 -0.23 1.16 -11.43
CA LYS A 106 -1.50 0.42 -11.29
C LYS A 106 -2.71 1.29 -11.59
N ILE A 107 -2.72 2.53 -11.14
CA ILE A 107 -3.79 3.49 -11.47
C ILE A 107 -3.85 3.72 -12.99
N ALA A 108 -2.70 3.92 -13.63
CA ALA A 108 -2.63 4.11 -15.08
C ALA A 108 -3.11 2.89 -15.88
N GLN A 109 -2.87 1.68 -15.37
CA GLN A 109 -3.38 0.45 -15.97
C GLN A 109 -4.90 0.32 -15.83
N GLN A 110 -5.48 0.73 -14.70
CA GLN A 110 -6.92 0.72 -14.49
C GLN A 110 -7.66 1.76 -15.36
N ALA A 111 -7.09 2.93 -15.60
CA ALA A 111 -7.69 3.97 -16.42
C ALA A 111 -7.96 3.54 -17.88
N LYS A 112 -7.30 2.50 -18.37
CA LYS A 112 -7.55 1.92 -19.71
C LYS A 112 -8.85 1.12 -19.80
N ASP A 113 -9.43 0.74 -18.67
CA ASP A 113 -10.62 -0.15 -18.62
C ASP A 113 -11.95 0.60 -18.44
N PHE A 114 -11.92 1.94 -18.41
CA PHE A 114 -13.14 2.75 -18.28
C PHE A 114 -13.99 2.82 -19.57
N SER A 115 -13.49 2.33 -20.69
CA SER A 115 -14.21 2.35 -21.97
C SER A 115 -15.47 1.46 -21.99
N SER A 116 -15.55 0.46 -21.10
CA SER A 116 -16.71 -0.44 -20.97
C SER A 116 -17.84 0.08 -20.07
N LYS A 117 -17.65 1.23 -19.39
CA LYS A 117 -18.62 1.79 -18.43
C LYS A 117 -19.47 2.93 -18.98
N PHE A 118 -19.31 3.30 -20.24
CA PHE A 118 -20.24 4.26 -20.86
C PHE A 118 -21.55 3.52 -21.20
N PRO A 119 -22.71 3.98 -20.70
CA PRO A 119 -23.97 3.40 -21.13
C PRO A 119 -24.12 3.58 -22.64
N THR A 120 -24.52 2.50 -23.31
CA THR A 120 -24.83 2.55 -24.75
C THR A 120 -26.00 3.52 -24.96
N ILE A 121 -25.75 4.64 -25.61
CA ILE A 121 -26.81 5.59 -25.97
C ILE A 121 -27.57 4.96 -27.14
N SER A 122 -28.76 4.44 -26.89
CA SER A 122 -29.67 4.02 -27.96
C SER A 122 -30.54 5.21 -28.37
N ILE A 123 -30.39 5.66 -29.61
CA ILE A 123 -31.28 6.67 -30.22
C ILE A 123 -32.45 5.91 -30.81
N SER A 124 -33.63 5.94 -30.15
CA SER A 124 -34.86 5.48 -30.77
C SER A 124 -35.37 6.55 -31.75
N LYS A 125 -35.42 6.22 -33.02
CA LYS A 125 -36.14 7.02 -34.01
C LYS A 125 -37.62 6.71 -33.84
N ASN A 126 -38.35 7.59 -33.13
CA ASN A 126 -39.81 7.61 -33.23
C ASN A 126 -40.18 8.23 -34.54
N THR A 127 -40.76 7.44 -35.42
CA THR A 127 -41.54 7.86 -36.58
C THR A 127 -42.97 8.10 -36.13
#